data_f11d759f3331480ef74c4a4913fda45f
#
_entry.id   f11d759f3331480ef74c4a4913fda45f
#
_cell.length_a   1.000
_cell.length_b   1.000
_cell.length_c   1.000
_cell.angle_alpha   90.00
_cell.angle_beta   90.00
_cell.angle_gamma   90.00
#
_symmetry.space_group_name_H-M   'P 1'
#
loop_
_entity.id
_entity.type
_entity.pdbx_description
1 polymer ?
#
loop_
_entity_poly.entity_id
_entity_poly.type
_entity_poly.pdbx_seq_one_letter_code
_entity_poly.pdbx_strand_id
1 'polypeptide(L)'
;ANELVGYIDTVQLWLKILQLQANDKSVNNKRADISKQIAATQEQIATQKREKNRCENLLKSNAANQKQLDDINSQITVLEKQLAAQISTLENTNNSINNESSAITIQIAQLKDQLTKCHIFSPIEGTVLAKYAEPGELATTGRALFKIADIDHLFLRAYLTSDQLSSIKIGQQVTVTADFGGKQQHNYQGIVSWISSKAEFTPKGIQTQDERANLVYAVKIAVKNDGYIKIGMYGEISFSK
;
A
#
# COMPACT_ATOMS: atom_id res chain seq x y z
N ALA A 1 -18.40 5.65 -4.73
CA ALA A 1 -17.03 5.26 -4.33
C ALA A 1 -16.73 3.81 -4.73
N ASN A 2 -15.46 3.48 -4.94
CA ASN A 2 -14.97 2.14 -5.32
C ASN A 2 -15.49 1.60 -6.67
N GLU A 3 -15.97 2.44 -7.56
CA GLU A 3 -16.24 2.07 -8.95
C GLU A 3 -14.93 1.99 -9.74
N LEU A 4 -14.77 0.95 -10.58
CA LEU A 4 -13.63 0.83 -11.47
C LEU A 4 -13.76 1.83 -12.61
N VAL A 5 -12.86 2.81 -12.65
CA VAL A 5 -12.88 3.91 -13.63
C VAL A 5 -11.85 3.75 -14.74
N GLY A 6 -10.90 2.83 -14.56
CA GLY A 6 -9.89 2.53 -15.56
C GLY A 6 -8.97 1.41 -15.17
N TYR A 7 -8.16 0.95 -16.12
CA TYR A 7 -7.10 -0.03 -15.87
C TYR A 7 -5.87 0.30 -16.70
N ILE A 8 -4.71 -0.02 -16.14
CA ILE A 8 -3.40 0.06 -16.80
C ILE A 8 -3.03 -1.35 -17.28
N ASP A 9 -2.33 -1.48 -18.40
CA ASP A 9 -1.86 -2.77 -18.90
C ASP A 9 -1.00 -3.49 -17.86
N THR A 10 -1.37 -4.73 -17.55
CA THR A 10 -0.77 -5.55 -16.50
C THR A 10 0.10 -6.68 -17.03
N VAL A 11 0.17 -6.88 -18.35
CA VAL A 11 0.83 -8.05 -18.97
C VAL A 11 2.28 -8.19 -18.50
N GLN A 12 3.05 -7.10 -18.51
CA GLN A 12 4.46 -7.13 -18.13
C GLN A 12 4.65 -7.43 -16.63
N LEU A 13 3.80 -6.88 -15.78
CA LEU A 13 3.83 -7.17 -14.35
C LEU A 13 3.51 -8.62 -14.05
N TRP A 14 2.51 -9.15 -14.74
CA TRP A 14 2.09 -10.54 -14.59
C TRP A 14 3.18 -11.52 -15.04
N LEU A 15 3.81 -11.28 -16.20
CA LEU A 15 4.93 -12.09 -16.70
C LEU A 15 6.11 -12.08 -15.73
N LYS A 16 6.41 -10.93 -15.12
CA LYS A 16 7.47 -10.81 -14.13
C LYS A 16 7.17 -11.58 -12.84
N ILE A 17 5.90 -11.61 -12.42
CA ILE A 17 5.46 -12.45 -11.28
C ILE A 17 5.67 -13.93 -11.61
N LEU A 18 5.27 -14.39 -12.79
CA LEU A 18 5.48 -15.78 -13.21
C LEU A 18 6.96 -16.17 -13.25
N GLN A 19 7.82 -15.27 -13.74
CA GLN A 19 9.26 -15.48 -13.75
C GLN A 19 9.81 -15.65 -12.34
N LEU A 20 9.42 -14.79 -11.41
CA LEU A 20 9.83 -14.88 -10.01
C LEU A 20 9.31 -16.14 -9.32
N GLN A 21 8.07 -16.56 -9.60
CA GLN A 21 7.51 -17.80 -9.09
C GLN A 21 8.30 -19.04 -9.60
N ALA A 22 8.70 -19.04 -10.87
CA ALA A 22 9.52 -20.10 -11.42
C ALA A 22 10.91 -20.12 -10.77
N ASN A 23 11.49 -18.94 -10.50
CA ASN A 23 12.77 -18.82 -9.80
C ASN A 23 12.66 -19.32 -8.36
N ASP A 24 11.62 -18.92 -7.61
CA ASP A 24 11.38 -19.41 -6.24
C ASP A 24 11.26 -20.94 -6.18
N LYS A 25 10.54 -21.53 -7.12
CA LYS A 25 10.46 -22.98 -7.26
C LYS A 25 11.84 -23.62 -7.52
N SER A 26 12.64 -23.00 -8.39
CA SER A 26 14.01 -23.48 -8.67
C SER A 26 14.91 -23.40 -7.44
N VAL A 27 14.84 -22.31 -6.67
CA VAL A 27 15.58 -22.12 -5.42
C VAL A 27 15.17 -23.17 -4.39
N ASN A 28 13.87 -23.38 -4.18
CA ASN A 28 13.35 -24.36 -3.24
C ASN A 28 13.73 -25.81 -3.61
N ASN A 29 13.86 -26.14 -4.90
CA ASN A 29 14.28 -27.46 -5.36
C ASN A 29 15.74 -27.79 -5.00
N LYS A 30 16.55 -26.79 -4.64
CA LYS A 30 17.94 -27.00 -4.17
C LYS A 30 17.99 -27.42 -2.70
N ARG A 31 16.88 -27.42 -1.99
CA ARG A 31 16.84 -27.78 -0.56
C ARG A 31 17.29 -29.20 -0.34
N ALA A 32 18.29 -29.35 0.52
CA ALA A 32 18.83 -30.65 0.88
C ALA A 32 17.85 -31.41 1.80
N ASP A 33 17.63 -32.67 1.46
CA ASP A 33 17.00 -33.62 2.41
C ASP A 33 18.07 -34.11 3.38
N ILE A 34 18.12 -33.48 4.55
CA ILE A 34 19.12 -33.74 5.59
C ILE A 34 19.10 -35.22 5.97
N SER A 35 17.93 -35.80 6.17
CA SER A 35 17.79 -37.19 6.62
C SER A 35 18.44 -38.20 5.68
N LYS A 36 18.25 -38.00 4.36
CA LYS A 36 18.88 -38.84 3.35
C LYS A 36 20.40 -38.67 3.26
N GLN A 37 20.87 -37.44 3.43
CA GLN A 37 22.30 -37.14 3.28
C GLN A 37 23.11 -37.62 4.50
N ILE A 38 22.53 -37.69 5.69
CA ILE A 38 23.22 -38.16 6.89
C ILE A 38 23.02 -39.64 7.15
N ALA A 39 22.11 -40.31 6.46
CA ALA A 39 21.74 -41.72 6.71
C ALA A 39 22.95 -42.67 6.70
N ALA A 40 23.87 -42.49 5.75
CA ALA A 40 25.09 -43.31 5.64
C ALA A 40 26.00 -43.16 6.90
N THR A 41 26.23 -41.92 7.33
CA THR A 41 27.03 -41.63 8.53
C THR A 41 26.36 -42.17 9.79
N GLN A 42 25.03 -42.05 9.90
CA GLN A 42 24.26 -42.62 11.01
C GLN A 42 24.39 -44.14 11.05
N GLU A 43 24.34 -44.84 9.92
CA GLU A 43 24.50 -46.29 9.87
C GLU A 43 25.95 -46.70 10.20
N GLN A 44 26.96 -45.94 9.80
CA GLN A 44 28.34 -46.16 10.24
C GLN A 44 28.46 -46.05 11.75
N ILE A 45 27.88 -45.03 12.36
CA ILE A 45 27.87 -44.88 13.85
C ILE A 45 27.14 -46.06 14.50
N ALA A 46 26.00 -46.45 13.97
CA ALA A 46 25.25 -47.60 14.51
C ALA A 46 26.04 -48.90 14.44
N THR A 47 26.79 -49.10 13.33
CA THR A 47 27.68 -50.26 13.16
C THR A 47 28.82 -50.24 14.18
N GLN A 48 29.48 -49.11 14.36
CA GLN A 48 30.54 -48.95 15.37
C GLN A 48 30.02 -49.14 16.80
N LYS A 49 28.80 -48.69 17.10
CA LYS A 49 28.18 -48.92 18.42
C LYS A 49 27.85 -50.41 18.67
N ARG A 50 27.46 -51.15 17.61
CA ARG A 50 27.30 -52.61 17.72
C ARG A 50 28.64 -53.32 18.01
N GLU A 51 29.71 -52.91 17.33
CA GLU A 51 31.07 -53.44 17.51
C GLU A 51 31.62 -53.09 18.91
N LYS A 52 31.37 -51.87 19.41
CA LYS A 52 31.67 -51.48 20.79
C LYS A 52 31.04 -52.42 21.79
N ASN A 53 29.72 -52.68 21.70
CA ASN A 53 29.01 -53.58 22.62
C ASN A 53 29.57 -55.01 22.56
N ARG A 54 29.98 -55.48 21.36
CA ARG A 54 30.63 -56.76 21.18
C ARG A 54 32.00 -56.81 21.87
N CYS A 55 32.83 -55.79 21.67
CA CYS A 55 34.12 -55.65 22.32
C CYS A 55 34.02 -55.57 23.84
N GLU A 56 33.06 -54.86 24.40
CA GLU A 56 32.79 -54.77 25.83
C GLU A 56 32.43 -56.12 26.43
N ASN A 57 31.63 -56.94 25.73
CA ASN A 57 31.29 -58.29 26.16
C ASN A 57 32.51 -59.24 26.11
N LEU A 58 33.38 -59.13 25.13
CA LEU A 58 34.63 -59.91 25.04
C LEU A 58 35.63 -59.50 26.10
N LEU A 59 35.71 -58.23 26.44
CA LEU A 59 36.54 -57.73 27.55
C LEU A 59 36.11 -58.35 28.91
N LYS A 60 34.79 -58.46 29.16
CA LYS A 60 34.27 -59.10 30.38
C LYS A 60 34.69 -60.59 30.53
N SER A 61 34.94 -61.26 29.40
CA SER A 61 35.44 -62.65 29.32
C SER A 61 36.95 -62.76 29.17
N ASN A 62 37.70 -61.62 29.29
CA ASN A 62 39.16 -61.57 29.10
C ASN A 62 39.62 -61.99 27.69
N ALA A 63 38.74 -61.88 26.68
CA ALA A 63 38.97 -62.25 25.30
C ALA A 63 39.24 -61.07 24.36
N ALA A 64 39.33 -59.82 24.89
CA ALA A 64 39.68 -58.63 24.13
C ALA A 64 40.64 -57.72 24.93
N ASN A 65 41.22 -56.71 24.25
CA ASN A 65 42.19 -55.77 24.82
C ASN A 65 41.51 -54.40 25.01
N GLN A 66 41.77 -53.72 26.14
CA GLN A 66 41.29 -52.37 26.44
C GLN A 66 41.57 -51.37 25.33
N LYS A 67 42.75 -51.45 24.73
CA LYS A 67 43.11 -50.59 23.61
C LYS A 67 42.14 -50.67 22.42
N GLN A 68 41.62 -51.88 22.14
CA GLN A 68 40.63 -52.07 21.07
C GLN A 68 39.33 -51.31 21.37
N LEU A 69 38.85 -51.32 22.64
CA LEU A 69 37.70 -50.58 23.06
C LEU A 69 37.92 -49.05 22.95
N ASP A 70 39.11 -48.59 23.35
CA ASP A 70 39.47 -47.16 23.28
C ASP A 70 39.56 -46.69 21.84
N ASP A 71 40.09 -47.51 20.91
CA ASP A 71 40.15 -47.22 19.47
C ASP A 71 38.71 -47.11 18.88
N ILE A 72 37.80 -48.04 19.25
CA ILE A 72 36.40 -47.99 18.78
C ILE A 72 35.70 -46.76 19.34
N ASN A 73 35.87 -46.42 20.61
CA ASN A 73 35.30 -45.23 21.22
C ASN A 73 35.78 -43.93 20.54
N SER A 74 37.08 -43.88 20.20
CA SER A 74 37.67 -42.76 19.48
C SER A 74 37.06 -42.64 18.09
N GLN A 75 36.83 -43.74 17.39
CA GLN A 75 36.23 -43.77 16.07
C GLN A 75 34.76 -43.33 16.07
N ILE A 76 33.98 -43.77 17.07
CA ILE A 76 32.60 -43.31 17.28
C ILE A 76 32.57 -41.78 17.50
N THR A 77 33.48 -41.28 18.38
CA THR A 77 33.56 -39.84 18.65
C THR A 77 33.87 -39.01 17.39
N VAL A 78 34.78 -39.49 16.56
CA VAL A 78 35.11 -38.83 15.25
C VAL A 78 33.87 -38.81 14.34
N LEU A 79 33.20 -39.94 14.17
CA LEU A 79 31.99 -40.05 13.35
C LEU A 79 30.83 -39.17 13.84
N GLU A 80 30.62 -39.10 15.16
CA GLU A 80 29.60 -38.24 15.76
C GLU A 80 29.90 -36.75 15.55
N LYS A 81 31.16 -36.33 15.66
CA LYS A 81 31.59 -34.96 15.33
C LYS A 81 31.45 -34.67 13.87
N GLN A 82 31.77 -35.63 12.99
CA GLN A 82 31.59 -35.49 11.55
C GLN A 82 30.09 -35.37 11.19
N LEU A 83 29.22 -36.17 11.80
CA LEU A 83 27.78 -36.08 11.64
C LEU A 83 27.24 -34.70 12.06
N ALA A 84 27.66 -34.19 13.22
CA ALA A 84 27.27 -32.90 13.73
C ALA A 84 27.69 -31.75 12.76
N ALA A 85 28.92 -31.80 12.26
CA ALA A 85 29.41 -30.84 11.28
C ALA A 85 28.63 -30.92 9.95
N GLN A 86 28.31 -32.13 9.49
CA GLN A 86 27.50 -32.34 8.27
C GLN A 86 26.09 -31.78 8.42
N ILE A 87 25.41 -32.05 9.54
CA ILE A 87 24.08 -31.50 9.85
C ILE A 87 24.15 -29.97 9.85
N SER A 88 25.08 -29.37 10.57
CA SER A 88 25.22 -27.91 10.64
C SER A 88 25.42 -27.27 9.27
N THR A 89 26.23 -27.89 8.41
CA THR A 89 26.46 -27.40 7.03
C THR A 89 25.17 -27.45 6.22
N LEU A 90 24.42 -28.55 6.29
CA LEU A 90 23.15 -28.73 5.56
C LEU A 90 22.05 -27.78 6.06
N GLU A 91 21.97 -27.59 7.39
CA GLU A 91 21.05 -26.62 7.99
C GLU A 91 21.37 -25.19 7.56
N ASN A 92 22.63 -24.79 7.57
CA ASN A 92 23.06 -23.47 7.10
C ASN A 92 22.72 -23.26 5.63
N THR A 93 22.92 -24.28 4.79
CA THR A 93 22.55 -24.25 3.37
C THR A 93 21.03 -24.11 3.22
N ASN A 94 20.23 -24.88 3.95
CA ASN A 94 18.78 -24.78 3.89
C ASN A 94 18.27 -23.44 4.43
N ASN A 95 18.91 -22.87 5.45
CA ASN A 95 18.59 -21.52 5.95
C ASN A 95 18.90 -20.44 4.90
N SER A 96 20.00 -20.56 4.18
CA SER A 96 20.33 -19.66 3.08
C SER A 96 19.28 -19.72 1.95
N ILE A 97 18.84 -20.92 1.58
CA ILE A 97 17.75 -21.14 0.60
C ILE A 97 16.44 -20.53 1.09
N ASN A 98 16.10 -20.70 2.36
CA ASN A 98 14.92 -20.07 2.95
C ASN A 98 14.95 -18.55 2.87
N ASN A 99 16.11 -17.95 3.16
CA ASN A 99 16.29 -16.49 3.08
C ASN A 99 16.16 -15.99 1.64
N GLU A 100 16.75 -16.70 0.67
CA GLU A 100 16.62 -16.37 -0.76
C GLU A 100 15.16 -16.49 -1.23
N SER A 101 14.47 -17.58 -0.91
CA SER A 101 13.05 -17.79 -1.21
C SER A 101 12.17 -16.70 -0.58
N SER A 102 12.45 -16.30 0.66
CA SER A 102 11.75 -15.23 1.34
C SER A 102 11.91 -13.88 0.63
N ALA A 103 13.12 -13.57 0.16
CA ALA A 103 13.38 -12.35 -0.60
C ALA A 103 12.60 -12.33 -1.92
N ILE A 104 12.54 -13.46 -2.64
CA ILE A 104 11.74 -13.59 -3.87
C ILE A 104 10.24 -13.43 -3.55
N THR A 105 9.75 -14.01 -2.47
CA THR A 105 8.36 -13.89 -2.04
C THR A 105 7.96 -12.43 -1.78
N ILE A 106 8.85 -11.65 -1.16
CA ILE A 106 8.64 -10.21 -0.94
C ILE A 106 8.57 -9.46 -2.28
N GLN A 107 9.45 -9.78 -3.24
CA GLN A 107 9.41 -9.17 -4.57
C GLN A 107 8.10 -9.49 -5.30
N ILE A 108 7.61 -10.73 -5.20
CA ILE A 108 6.30 -11.11 -5.75
C ILE A 108 5.17 -10.32 -5.09
N ALA A 109 5.21 -10.13 -3.76
CA ALA A 109 4.21 -9.34 -3.05
C ALA A 109 4.20 -7.88 -3.50
N GLN A 110 5.36 -7.26 -3.72
CA GLN A 110 5.48 -5.90 -4.26
C GLN A 110 4.87 -5.77 -5.66
N LEU A 111 5.14 -6.75 -6.55
CA LEU A 111 4.56 -6.75 -7.90
C LEU A 111 3.04 -6.98 -7.88
N LYS A 112 2.54 -7.81 -6.97
CA LYS A 112 1.09 -8.00 -6.78
C LYS A 112 0.40 -6.72 -6.29
N ASP A 113 1.03 -5.96 -5.38
CA ASP A 113 0.53 -4.66 -4.96
C ASP A 113 0.48 -3.67 -6.14
N GLN A 114 1.53 -3.63 -6.97
CA GLN A 114 1.53 -2.82 -8.19
C GLN A 114 0.42 -3.26 -9.16
N LEU A 115 0.21 -4.56 -9.33
CA LEU A 115 -0.85 -5.12 -10.18
C LEU A 115 -2.24 -4.71 -9.68
N THR A 116 -2.47 -4.72 -8.38
CA THR A 116 -3.72 -4.24 -7.79
C THR A 116 -3.93 -2.75 -8.07
N LYS A 117 -2.88 -1.94 -8.02
CA LYS A 117 -2.91 -0.50 -8.32
C LYS A 117 -3.11 -0.18 -9.80
N CYS A 118 -2.94 -1.16 -10.70
CA CYS A 118 -3.30 -1.00 -12.10
C CYS A 118 -4.81 -0.93 -12.34
N HIS A 119 -5.62 -1.41 -11.40
CA HIS A 119 -7.07 -1.19 -11.39
C HIS A 119 -7.35 0.10 -10.65
N ILE A 120 -7.82 1.09 -11.37
CA ILE A 120 -8.02 2.45 -10.86
C ILE A 120 -9.47 2.57 -10.42
N PHE A 121 -9.67 2.70 -9.11
CA PHE A 121 -10.99 2.88 -8.51
C PHE A 121 -11.21 4.34 -8.15
N SER A 122 -12.46 4.78 -8.21
CA SER A 122 -12.84 6.10 -7.72
C SER A 122 -12.67 6.18 -6.20
N PRO A 123 -11.90 7.15 -5.67
CA PRO A 123 -11.74 7.31 -4.22
C PRO A 123 -12.96 7.93 -3.54
N ILE A 124 -13.82 8.60 -4.29
CA ILE A 124 -15.02 9.29 -3.80
C ILE A 124 -16.24 8.95 -4.65
N GLU A 125 -17.42 9.16 -4.10
CA GLU A 125 -18.66 9.24 -4.88
C GLU A 125 -18.70 10.58 -5.60
N GLY A 126 -19.19 10.58 -6.85
CA GLY A 126 -19.26 11.81 -7.62
C GLY A 126 -19.22 11.58 -9.13
N THR A 127 -19.13 12.66 -9.85
CA THR A 127 -19.15 12.69 -11.32
C THR A 127 -17.76 12.97 -11.87
N VAL A 128 -17.37 12.25 -12.92
CA VAL A 128 -16.13 12.52 -13.66
C VAL A 128 -16.30 13.85 -14.42
N LEU A 129 -15.53 14.86 -14.02
CA LEU A 129 -15.56 16.19 -14.62
C LEU A 129 -14.67 16.31 -15.85
N ALA A 130 -13.55 15.62 -15.85
CA ALA A 130 -12.60 15.63 -16.95
C ALA A 130 -11.84 14.31 -17.01
N LYS A 131 -11.55 13.86 -18.22
CA LYS A 131 -10.67 12.74 -18.54
C LYS A 131 -9.40 13.32 -19.19
N TYR A 132 -8.24 12.93 -18.67
CA TYR A 132 -6.93 13.45 -19.10
C TYR A 132 -6.09 12.42 -19.85
N ALA A 133 -6.55 11.18 -19.94
CA ALA A 133 -5.85 10.11 -20.61
C ALA A 133 -6.81 9.30 -21.49
N GLU A 134 -6.37 8.96 -22.69
CA GLU A 134 -7.11 8.12 -23.62
C GLU A 134 -6.56 6.68 -23.60
N PRO A 135 -7.37 5.67 -24.01
CA PRO A 135 -6.89 4.31 -24.16
C PRO A 135 -5.70 4.23 -25.13
N GLY A 136 -4.64 3.55 -24.72
CA GLY A 136 -3.39 3.43 -25.49
C GLY A 136 -2.34 4.50 -25.19
N GLU A 137 -2.65 5.51 -24.38
CA GLU A 137 -1.66 6.48 -23.92
C GLU A 137 -0.79 5.93 -22.79
N LEU A 138 0.45 6.42 -22.72
CA LEU A 138 1.36 6.08 -21.64
C LEU A 138 0.93 6.75 -20.34
N ALA A 139 0.61 5.94 -19.32
CA ALA A 139 0.33 6.41 -17.98
C ALA A 139 1.63 6.42 -17.15
N THR A 140 2.13 7.61 -16.85
CA THR A 140 3.30 7.78 -16.00
C THR A 140 2.89 8.06 -14.55
N THR A 141 3.74 7.65 -13.59
CA THR A 141 3.52 7.94 -12.18
C THR A 141 3.41 9.45 -11.93
N GLY A 142 2.36 9.86 -11.22
CA GLY A 142 2.11 11.27 -10.91
C GLY A 142 1.26 12.01 -11.94
N ARG A 143 0.97 11.44 -13.12
CA ARG A 143 0.04 12.03 -14.08
C ARG A 143 -1.40 11.82 -13.62
N ALA A 144 -2.20 12.90 -13.59
CA ALA A 144 -3.63 12.80 -13.37
C ALA A 144 -4.30 12.14 -14.59
N LEU A 145 -5.11 11.10 -14.36
CA LEU A 145 -5.83 10.38 -15.42
C LEU A 145 -7.25 10.92 -15.61
N PHE A 146 -7.89 11.36 -14.53
CA PHE A 146 -9.22 11.95 -14.56
C PHE A 146 -9.42 12.86 -13.33
N LYS A 147 -10.47 13.68 -13.38
CA LYS A 147 -10.91 14.53 -12.27
C LYS A 147 -12.33 14.16 -11.89
N ILE A 148 -12.54 13.80 -10.61
CA ILE A 148 -13.85 13.50 -10.03
C ILE A 148 -14.18 14.58 -9.00
N ALA A 149 -15.46 14.95 -8.92
CA ALA A 149 -15.98 15.78 -7.85
C ALA A 149 -17.38 15.33 -7.45
N ASP A 150 -17.69 15.50 -6.17
CA ASP A 150 -19.07 15.47 -5.68
C ASP A 150 -19.76 16.75 -6.13
N ILE A 151 -20.71 16.60 -7.06
CA ILE A 151 -21.49 17.72 -7.60
C ILE A 151 -22.84 17.88 -6.89
N ASP A 152 -23.20 16.96 -6.01
CA ASP A 152 -24.43 17.04 -5.22
C ASP A 152 -24.25 17.95 -4.00
N HIS A 153 -23.00 18.12 -3.54
CA HIS A 153 -22.62 19.00 -2.46
C HIS A 153 -21.60 20.04 -2.95
N LEU A 154 -22.10 21.21 -3.29
CA LEU A 154 -21.27 22.31 -3.78
C LEU A 154 -20.95 23.31 -2.67
N PHE A 155 -19.89 24.06 -2.89
CA PHE A 155 -19.51 25.16 -2.01
C PHE A 155 -19.55 26.47 -2.80
N LEU A 156 -20.37 27.41 -2.31
CA LEU A 156 -20.26 28.81 -2.74
C LEU A 156 -19.13 29.47 -1.93
N ARG A 157 -18.17 30.06 -2.64
CA ARG A 157 -17.16 30.94 -2.03
C ARG A 157 -17.65 32.38 -2.15
N ALA A 158 -18.07 32.94 -1.06
CA ALA A 158 -18.50 34.34 -0.95
C ALA A 158 -17.42 35.18 -0.23
N TYR A 159 -17.47 36.48 -0.42
CA TYR A 159 -16.56 37.42 0.18
C TYR A 159 -17.34 38.46 0.95
N LEU A 160 -17.05 38.59 2.23
CA LEU A 160 -17.72 39.52 3.15
C LEU A 160 -16.78 40.62 3.63
N THR A 161 -17.31 41.84 3.77
CA THR A 161 -16.59 42.91 4.46
C THR A 161 -16.52 42.68 5.96
N SER A 162 -15.67 43.39 6.67
CA SER A 162 -15.54 43.31 8.13
C SER A 162 -16.86 43.57 8.87
N ASP A 163 -17.68 44.49 8.38
CA ASP A 163 -18.97 44.82 8.96
C ASP A 163 -19.96 43.65 8.81
N GLN A 164 -19.99 43.04 7.64
CA GLN A 164 -20.84 41.87 7.36
C GLN A 164 -20.41 40.64 8.14
N LEU A 165 -19.10 40.48 8.36
CA LEU A 165 -18.54 39.32 9.07
C LEU A 165 -19.05 39.23 10.51
N SER A 166 -19.32 40.36 11.17
CA SER A 166 -19.87 40.41 12.53
C SER A 166 -21.25 39.76 12.64
N SER A 167 -21.98 39.69 11.56
CA SER A 167 -23.37 39.19 11.50
C SER A 167 -23.49 37.73 11.08
N ILE A 168 -22.35 37.03 10.81
CA ILE A 168 -22.37 35.66 10.33
C ILE A 168 -21.52 34.74 11.23
N LYS A 169 -22.01 33.51 11.43
CA LYS A 169 -21.34 32.49 12.24
C LYS A 169 -21.26 31.16 11.50
N ILE A 170 -20.22 30.37 11.82
CA ILE A 170 -20.13 29.00 11.33
C ILE A 170 -21.34 28.20 11.82
N GLY A 171 -21.96 27.42 10.92
CA GLY A 171 -23.18 26.66 11.16
C GLY A 171 -24.48 27.44 10.91
N GLN A 172 -24.40 28.76 10.64
CA GLN A 172 -25.56 29.56 10.35
C GLN A 172 -26.15 29.20 8.98
N GLN A 173 -27.50 29.12 8.92
CA GLN A 173 -28.24 28.98 7.67
C GLN A 173 -28.32 30.32 6.96
N VAL A 174 -28.10 30.28 5.66
CA VAL A 174 -28.14 31.45 4.75
C VAL A 174 -28.89 31.09 3.49
N THR A 175 -29.49 32.06 2.84
CA THR A 175 -30.07 31.84 1.52
C THR A 175 -29.03 32.17 0.44
N VAL A 176 -28.81 31.20 -0.42
CA VAL A 176 -27.93 31.35 -1.61
C VAL A 176 -28.81 31.52 -2.83
N THR A 177 -28.65 32.63 -3.51
CA THR A 177 -29.32 32.93 -4.78
C THR A 177 -28.34 32.67 -5.92
N ALA A 178 -28.58 31.62 -6.71
CA ALA A 178 -27.75 31.29 -7.87
C ALA A 178 -28.23 32.07 -9.09
N ASP A 179 -27.27 32.63 -9.87
CA ASP A 179 -27.53 33.38 -11.09
C ASP A 179 -27.49 32.44 -12.30
N PHE A 180 -28.64 32.18 -12.89
CA PHE A 180 -28.78 31.35 -14.09
C PHE A 180 -28.78 32.18 -15.40
N GLY A 181 -28.51 33.48 -15.29
CA GLY A 181 -28.58 34.42 -16.43
C GLY A 181 -29.99 34.94 -16.63
N GLY A 182 -30.10 36.22 -16.98
CA GLY A 182 -31.36 36.93 -17.17
C GLY A 182 -32.09 37.22 -15.85
N LYS A 183 -33.42 37.03 -15.85
CA LYS A 183 -34.25 37.30 -14.66
C LYS A 183 -34.56 36.06 -13.79
N GLN A 184 -33.98 34.89 -14.16
CA GLN A 184 -34.24 33.64 -13.43
C GLN A 184 -33.24 33.51 -12.28
N GLN A 185 -33.74 33.61 -11.05
CA GLN A 185 -32.97 33.37 -9.84
C GLN A 185 -33.61 32.22 -9.08
N HIS A 186 -32.78 31.29 -8.62
CA HIS A 186 -33.21 30.20 -7.78
C HIS A 186 -32.53 30.31 -6.41
N ASN A 187 -33.34 30.17 -5.37
CA ASN A 187 -32.89 30.25 -3.99
C ASN A 187 -32.63 28.86 -3.41
N TYR A 188 -31.48 28.68 -2.82
CA TYR A 188 -31.05 27.45 -2.15
C TYR A 188 -30.77 27.73 -0.67
N GLN A 189 -31.01 26.76 0.16
CA GLN A 189 -30.57 26.80 1.55
C GLN A 189 -29.11 26.42 1.62
N GLY A 190 -28.30 27.29 2.22
CA GLY A 190 -26.86 27.04 2.44
C GLY A 190 -26.52 27.07 3.92
N ILE A 191 -25.44 26.41 4.29
CA ILE A 191 -24.90 26.43 5.66
C ILE A 191 -23.46 26.94 5.59
N VAL A 192 -23.15 27.92 6.43
CA VAL A 192 -21.79 28.46 6.55
C VAL A 192 -20.87 27.38 7.15
N SER A 193 -20.00 26.85 6.32
CA SER A 193 -19.10 25.74 6.70
C SER A 193 -17.71 26.21 7.14
N TRP A 194 -17.27 27.36 6.66
CA TRP A 194 -15.95 27.89 6.98
C TRP A 194 -15.89 29.40 6.74
N ILE A 195 -15.13 30.09 7.60
CA ILE A 195 -14.82 31.50 7.51
C ILE A 195 -13.32 31.68 7.59
N SER A 196 -12.72 32.45 6.67
CA SER A 196 -11.29 32.75 6.68
C SER A 196 -10.89 33.53 7.93
N SER A 197 -9.80 33.12 8.58
CA SER A 197 -9.17 33.88 9.66
C SER A 197 -8.29 35.02 9.17
N LYS A 198 -8.04 35.10 7.85
CA LYS A 198 -7.22 36.15 7.22
C LYS A 198 -8.02 36.90 6.20
N ALA A 199 -7.83 38.23 6.18
CA ALA A 199 -8.39 39.06 5.12
C ALA A 199 -7.66 38.80 3.80
N GLU A 200 -8.41 38.82 2.71
CA GLU A 200 -7.91 38.72 1.34
C GLU A 200 -8.28 40.03 0.61
N PHE A 201 -7.50 40.40 -0.40
CA PHE A 201 -7.95 41.44 -1.31
C PHE A 201 -9.04 40.88 -2.23
N THR A 202 -10.05 41.68 -2.57
CA THR A 202 -11.07 41.24 -3.52
C THR A 202 -10.45 40.69 -4.79
N PRO A 203 -10.89 39.49 -5.26
CA PRO A 203 -10.40 38.94 -6.53
C PRO A 203 -10.60 39.94 -7.65
N LYS A 204 -9.58 40.14 -8.51
CA LYS A 204 -9.55 41.14 -9.59
C LYS A 204 -10.70 40.92 -10.57
N GLY A 205 -11.76 41.70 -10.43
CA GLY A 205 -12.60 42.17 -11.54
C GLY A 205 -12.17 43.59 -11.91
N ILE A 206 -12.71 44.18 -12.99
CA ILE A 206 -12.44 45.58 -13.37
C ILE A 206 -12.92 46.47 -12.25
N GLN A 207 -11.99 47.05 -11.48
CA GLN A 207 -12.29 47.79 -10.24
C GLN A 207 -12.11 49.30 -10.47
N THR A 208 -13.05 50.04 -9.99
CA THR A 208 -12.91 51.50 -9.79
C THR A 208 -11.90 51.78 -8.68
N GLN A 209 -11.35 53.02 -8.63
CA GLN A 209 -10.31 53.39 -7.65
C GLN A 209 -10.74 53.21 -6.20
N ASP A 210 -12.05 53.33 -5.90
CA ASP A 210 -12.60 53.23 -4.52
C ASP A 210 -12.77 51.78 -4.04
N GLU A 211 -12.83 50.79 -4.92
CA GLU A 211 -13.00 49.37 -4.57
C GLU A 211 -11.69 48.65 -4.20
N ARG A 212 -10.53 49.26 -4.47
CA ARG A 212 -9.21 48.66 -4.23
C ARG A 212 -8.80 48.58 -2.77
N ALA A 213 -9.53 49.25 -1.88
CA ALA A 213 -9.14 49.39 -0.48
C ALA A 213 -9.89 48.44 0.49
N ASN A 214 -10.86 47.67 0.04
CA ASN A 214 -11.67 46.87 0.93
C ASN A 214 -11.10 45.45 1.13
N LEU A 215 -10.57 45.22 2.33
CA LEU A 215 -10.26 43.86 2.79
C LEU A 215 -11.55 43.06 2.98
N VAL A 216 -11.56 41.87 2.43
CA VAL A 216 -12.68 40.96 2.51
C VAL A 216 -12.28 39.63 3.14
N TYR A 217 -13.22 38.95 3.73
CA TYR A 217 -13.01 37.62 4.31
C TYR A 217 -13.75 36.59 3.46
N ALA A 218 -13.03 35.57 3.01
CA ALA A 218 -13.62 34.47 2.27
C ALA A 218 -14.45 33.59 3.21
N VAL A 219 -15.66 33.25 2.75
CA VAL A 219 -16.59 32.36 3.46
C VAL A 219 -16.99 31.24 2.52
N LYS A 220 -17.00 29.99 3.01
CA LYS A 220 -17.52 28.84 2.27
C LYS A 220 -18.89 28.47 2.82
N ILE A 221 -19.83 28.34 1.92
CA ILE A 221 -21.21 27.98 2.20
C ILE A 221 -21.50 26.67 1.51
N ALA A 222 -21.84 25.64 2.26
CA ALA A 222 -22.22 24.35 1.73
C ALA A 222 -23.66 24.44 1.22
N VAL A 223 -23.88 24.03 -0.01
CA VAL A 223 -25.19 24.05 -0.68
C VAL A 223 -25.46 22.68 -1.28
N LYS A 224 -26.63 22.12 -1.01
CA LYS A 224 -27.10 20.91 -1.67
C LYS A 224 -27.58 21.26 -3.08
N ASN A 225 -26.99 20.62 -4.08
CA ASN A 225 -27.33 20.85 -5.48
C ASN A 225 -28.54 19.99 -5.89
N ASP A 226 -29.38 20.53 -6.70
CA ASP A 226 -30.51 19.85 -7.34
C ASP A 226 -30.22 19.45 -8.81
N GLY A 227 -28.93 19.60 -9.23
CA GLY A 227 -28.45 19.31 -10.58
C GLY A 227 -28.40 20.53 -11.49
N TYR A 228 -28.99 21.66 -11.10
CA TYR A 228 -28.98 22.90 -11.90
C TYR A 228 -27.72 23.74 -11.66
N ILE A 229 -27.21 23.80 -10.43
CA ILE A 229 -26.00 24.57 -10.14
C ILE A 229 -24.80 23.90 -10.80
N LYS A 230 -24.02 24.67 -11.54
CA LYS A 230 -22.78 24.21 -12.18
C LYS A 230 -21.56 24.88 -11.55
N ILE A 231 -20.43 24.16 -11.55
CA ILE A 231 -19.16 24.71 -11.07
C ILE A 231 -18.77 25.93 -11.91
N GLY A 232 -18.47 27.05 -11.23
CA GLY A 232 -18.10 28.31 -11.87
C GLY A 232 -19.28 29.28 -12.09
N MET A 233 -20.50 28.90 -11.67
CA MET A 233 -21.63 29.84 -11.65
C MET A 233 -21.46 30.88 -10.54
N TYR A 234 -21.99 32.07 -10.76
CA TYR A 234 -22.06 33.12 -9.76
C TYR A 234 -23.26 32.95 -8.86
N GLY A 235 -23.13 33.40 -7.64
CA GLY A 235 -24.21 33.40 -6.67
C GLY A 235 -24.02 34.46 -5.62
N GLU A 236 -25.13 34.88 -5.04
CA GLU A 236 -25.19 35.85 -3.95
C GLU A 236 -25.68 35.19 -2.68
N ILE A 237 -25.31 35.75 -1.53
CA ILE A 237 -25.79 35.28 -0.23
C ILE A 237 -26.66 36.40 0.40
N SER A 238 -27.79 36.00 0.97
CA SER A 238 -28.58 36.83 1.84
C SER A 238 -28.70 36.15 3.21
N PHE A 239 -28.51 36.92 4.26
CA PHE A 239 -28.65 36.47 5.64
C PHE A 239 -29.41 37.52 6.44
N SER A 240 -30.31 37.05 7.26
CA SER A 240 -31.06 37.92 8.17
C SER A 240 -30.12 38.43 9.28
N LYS A 241 -30.18 39.72 9.55
CA LYS A 241 -29.48 40.32 10.71
C LYS A 241 -30.05 39.77 12.01
#